data_4d89e55ed3caa38f43cf5c7df01f7082
#
_entry.id   4d89e55ed3caa38f43cf5c7df01f7082
#
_cell.length_a   1.000
_cell.length_b   1.000
_cell.length_c   1.000
_cell.angle_alpha   90.00
_cell.angle_beta   90.00
_cell.angle_gamma   90.00
#
_symmetry.space_group_name_H-M   'P 1'
#
loop_
_entity.id
_entity.type
_entity.pdbx_description
1 polymer ?
#
loop_
_entity_poly.entity_id
_entity_poly.type
_entity_poly.pdbx_seq_one_letter_code
_entity_poly.pdbx_strand_id
1 'polypeptide(L)'
;YWPPQYVIMKGDTLEPLKIISTRGMTVDTQEYHPEPRVAAIVASHQHPDFIVNVKETGKILLVDYSDIDNLAVRTIGAARFLHDGGWDSTKRYFLTAANKSDKIAVVDSKERKLEALIDVTKIPHPGRGANINDPKYGPVWVTSALGNENVTFIGTDNVGNNKEHAWKVVRALKGQGGGSLFVKTHPKSNNLWVDTPLNPDTKISQSVAVFDVNDPEKGFDVLPIAEWAGIGEGPKRVVQPEYNKDGTEVWFSVWSGKEEESALVVVDDKTRKLKHVIKDPRLITPTGKFN
;
A
#
# COMPACT_ATOMS: atom_id res chain seq x y z
N TYR A 1 0.34 -12.47 -13.87
CA TYR A 1 1.75 -12.14 -13.72
C TYR A 1 2.61 -12.77 -14.83
N TRP A 2 2.58 -14.04 -14.98
CA TRP A 2 3.14 -14.76 -16.13
C TRP A 2 2.18 -15.86 -16.57
N PRO A 3 1.75 -15.91 -17.82
CA PRO A 3 2.02 -14.93 -18.91
C PRO A 3 1.59 -13.49 -18.54
N PRO A 4 2.13 -12.42 -19.19
CA PRO A 4 1.84 -11.02 -18.88
C PRO A 4 0.39 -10.68 -19.28
N GLN A 5 -0.52 -10.86 -18.34
CA GLN A 5 -1.95 -10.74 -18.53
C GLN A 5 -2.68 -10.49 -17.20
N TYR A 6 -3.92 -10.07 -17.29
CA TYR A 6 -4.89 -10.16 -16.21
C TYR A 6 -6.11 -10.95 -16.66
N VAL A 7 -6.85 -11.51 -15.71
CA VAL A 7 -8.02 -12.35 -15.96
C VAL A 7 -9.21 -11.76 -15.22
N ILE A 8 -10.32 -11.57 -15.91
CA ILE A 8 -11.61 -11.24 -15.32
C ILE A 8 -12.36 -12.54 -15.09
N MET A 9 -12.85 -12.73 -13.87
CA MET A 9 -13.54 -13.94 -13.42
C MET A 9 -14.87 -13.58 -12.78
N LYS A 10 -15.81 -14.53 -12.78
CA LYS A 10 -17.01 -14.43 -11.93
C LYS A 10 -16.60 -14.45 -10.47
N GLY A 11 -17.23 -13.60 -9.65
CA GLY A 11 -16.86 -13.45 -8.24
C GLY A 11 -17.26 -14.62 -7.34
N ASP A 12 -18.26 -15.40 -7.73
CA ASP A 12 -18.81 -16.54 -6.98
C ASP A 12 -18.17 -17.87 -7.38
N THR A 13 -17.94 -18.09 -8.67
CA THR A 13 -17.47 -19.38 -9.19
C THR A 13 -16.00 -19.40 -9.58
N LEU A 14 -15.38 -18.21 -9.70
CA LEU A 14 -14.03 -18.01 -10.23
C LEU A 14 -13.86 -18.51 -11.68
N GLU A 15 -14.98 -18.68 -12.39
CA GLU A 15 -14.95 -19.01 -13.81
C GLU A 15 -14.31 -17.88 -14.62
N PRO A 16 -13.27 -18.12 -15.42
CA PRO A 16 -12.65 -17.09 -16.22
C PRO A 16 -13.55 -16.63 -17.34
N LEU A 17 -13.75 -15.32 -17.44
CA LEU A 17 -14.59 -14.68 -18.46
C LEU A 17 -13.75 -14.09 -19.59
N LYS A 18 -12.66 -13.38 -19.24
CA LYS A 18 -11.76 -12.75 -20.21
C LYS A 18 -10.32 -12.82 -19.73
N ILE A 19 -9.42 -13.03 -20.69
CA ILE A 19 -7.96 -12.98 -20.49
C ILE A 19 -7.40 -11.88 -21.38
N ILE A 20 -6.72 -10.90 -20.79
CA ILE A 20 -6.24 -9.70 -21.48
C ILE A 20 -4.74 -9.57 -21.33
N SER A 21 -4.00 -9.49 -22.45
CA SER A 21 -2.56 -9.27 -22.46
C SER A 21 -2.22 -7.85 -22.02
N THR A 22 -1.10 -7.72 -21.30
CA THR A 22 -0.56 -6.42 -20.86
C THR A 22 0.69 -5.99 -21.63
N ARG A 23 1.10 -6.76 -22.63
CA ARG A 23 2.25 -6.41 -23.50
C ARG A 23 2.04 -5.05 -24.15
N GLY A 24 3.09 -4.30 -24.33
CA GLY A 24 3.00 -2.99 -24.96
C GLY A 24 4.24 -2.12 -24.84
N MET A 25 4.12 -0.88 -25.30
CA MET A 25 5.19 0.11 -25.26
C MET A 25 5.31 0.74 -23.87
N THR A 26 6.54 1.01 -23.47
CA THR A 26 6.83 1.80 -22.25
C THR A 26 6.44 3.26 -22.42
N VAL A 27 6.11 3.96 -21.32
CA VAL A 27 5.65 5.36 -21.39
C VAL A 27 6.78 6.36 -21.64
N ASP A 28 8.01 6.02 -21.30
CA ASP A 28 9.19 6.89 -21.36
C ASP A 28 9.99 6.71 -22.66
N THR A 29 10.46 5.48 -22.94
CA THR A 29 11.34 5.22 -24.09
C THR A 29 10.59 4.77 -25.34
N GLN A 30 9.29 4.45 -25.24
CA GLN A 30 8.47 3.88 -26.31
C GLN A 30 9.04 2.56 -26.86
N GLU A 31 9.75 1.82 -26.02
CA GLU A 31 10.24 0.49 -26.36
C GLU A 31 9.18 -0.56 -26.04
N TYR A 32 9.07 -1.59 -26.90
CA TYR A 32 8.16 -2.69 -26.64
C TYR A 32 8.66 -3.56 -25.48
N HIS A 33 7.79 -3.75 -24.49
CA HIS A 33 8.04 -4.66 -23.38
C HIS A 33 7.21 -5.93 -23.53
N PRO A 34 7.86 -7.11 -23.69
CA PRO A 34 7.15 -8.36 -23.94
C PRO A 34 6.51 -8.98 -22.68
N GLU A 35 6.98 -8.60 -21.48
CA GLU A 35 6.63 -9.24 -20.22
C GLU A 35 6.31 -8.24 -19.09
N PRO A 36 5.44 -7.24 -19.31
CA PRO A 36 5.10 -6.29 -18.27
C PRO A 36 4.15 -6.95 -17.24
N ARG A 37 4.52 -6.87 -15.97
CA ARG A 37 3.77 -7.47 -14.87
C ARG A 37 2.61 -6.59 -14.44
N VAL A 38 1.48 -7.19 -14.09
CA VAL A 38 0.43 -6.51 -13.34
C VAL A 38 0.82 -6.54 -11.86
N ALA A 39 0.93 -5.37 -11.23
CA ALA A 39 1.36 -5.24 -9.85
C ALA A 39 0.21 -5.04 -8.86
N ALA A 40 -0.84 -4.33 -9.29
CA ALA A 40 -2.06 -4.16 -8.50
C ALA A 40 -3.29 -4.02 -9.40
N ILE A 41 -4.42 -4.45 -8.87
CA ILE A 41 -5.75 -4.25 -9.45
C ILE A 41 -6.67 -3.76 -8.34
N VAL A 42 -7.39 -2.66 -8.58
CA VAL A 42 -8.41 -2.14 -7.67
C VAL A 42 -9.70 -1.86 -8.42
N ALA A 43 -10.83 -1.96 -7.72
CA ALA A 43 -12.13 -1.54 -8.27
C ALA A 43 -12.33 -0.05 -8.07
N SER A 44 -12.85 0.63 -9.08
CA SER A 44 -13.21 2.04 -9.00
C SER A 44 -14.48 2.24 -8.17
N HIS A 45 -14.58 3.36 -7.48
CA HIS A 45 -15.79 3.80 -6.77
C HIS A 45 -16.67 4.73 -7.62
N GLN A 46 -16.20 5.15 -8.79
CA GLN A 46 -16.87 6.14 -9.63
C GLN A 46 -17.54 5.51 -10.87
N HIS A 47 -16.93 4.47 -11.42
CA HIS A 47 -17.36 3.78 -12.63
C HIS A 47 -17.17 2.27 -12.45
N PRO A 48 -17.81 1.42 -13.27
CA PRO A 48 -17.56 -0.02 -13.28
C PRO A 48 -16.21 -0.34 -13.93
N ASP A 49 -15.13 0.24 -13.38
CA ASP A 49 -13.78 0.06 -13.87
C ASP A 49 -12.93 -0.77 -12.90
N PHE A 50 -12.12 -1.68 -13.45
CA PHE A 50 -10.90 -2.11 -12.78
C PHE A 50 -9.75 -1.16 -13.16
N ILE A 51 -8.99 -0.71 -12.17
CA ILE A 51 -7.76 0.05 -12.36
C ILE A 51 -6.61 -0.91 -12.25
N VAL A 52 -5.87 -1.11 -13.34
CA VAL A 52 -4.82 -2.13 -13.47
C VAL A 52 -3.47 -1.45 -13.64
N ASN A 53 -2.57 -1.64 -12.68
CA ASN A 53 -1.20 -1.12 -12.73
C ASN A 53 -0.30 -2.07 -13.51
N VAL A 54 0.20 -1.63 -14.67
CA VAL A 54 1.15 -2.38 -15.49
C VAL A 54 2.56 -1.87 -15.23
N LYS A 55 3.32 -2.65 -14.48
CA LYS A 55 4.56 -2.22 -13.81
C LYS A 55 5.61 -1.69 -14.77
N GLU A 56 6.10 -2.50 -15.68
CA GLU A 56 7.26 -2.18 -16.51
C GLU A 56 6.92 -1.19 -17.62
N THR A 57 5.70 -1.16 -18.10
CA THR A 57 5.29 -0.17 -19.11
C THR A 57 4.98 1.20 -18.52
N GLY A 58 4.66 1.28 -17.24
CA GLY A 58 4.24 2.51 -16.58
C GLY A 58 2.83 2.96 -16.96
N LYS A 59 2.01 2.03 -17.46
CA LYS A 59 0.62 2.29 -17.88
C LYS A 59 -0.34 1.87 -16.78
N ILE A 60 -1.36 2.68 -16.57
CA ILE A 60 -2.51 2.38 -15.74
C ILE A 60 -3.69 2.17 -16.70
N LEU A 61 -4.32 1.00 -16.63
CA LEU A 61 -5.45 0.66 -17.46
C LEU A 61 -6.74 0.84 -16.66
N LEU A 62 -7.69 1.59 -17.18
CA LEU A 62 -9.06 1.65 -16.68
C LEU A 62 -9.89 0.71 -17.57
N VAL A 63 -10.28 -0.41 -17.01
CA VAL A 63 -10.96 -1.50 -17.71
C VAL A 63 -12.43 -1.47 -17.36
N ASP A 64 -13.25 -0.89 -18.22
CA ASP A 64 -14.70 -0.83 -18.04
C ASP A 64 -15.29 -2.23 -18.29
N TYR A 65 -15.88 -2.82 -17.24
CA TYR A 65 -16.46 -4.15 -17.27
C TYR A 65 -17.99 -4.13 -17.32
N SER A 66 -18.59 -3.00 -17.66
CA SER A 66 -20.05 -2.91 -17.85
C SER A 66 -20.57 -3.82 -18.97
N ASP A 67 -19.74 -4.04 -20.00
CA ASP A 67 -19.95 -5.04 -21.05
C ASP A 67 -18.72 -5.95 -21.11
N ILE A 68 -18.86 -7.17 -20.58
CA ILE A 68 -17.78 -8.16 -20.54
C ILE A 68 -17.39 -8.64 -21.94
N ASP A 69 -18.31 -8.66 -22.89
CA ASP A 69 -18.03 -9.12 -24.24
C ASP A 69 -17.28 -8.08 -25.07
N ASN A 70 -17.47 -6.79 -24.75
CA ASN A 70 -16.85 -5.66 -25.45
C ASN A 70 -16.16 -4.72 -24.44
N LEU A 71 -15.12 -5.20 -23.75
CA LEU A 71 -14.39 -4.42 -22.77
C LEU A 71 -13.81 -3.13 -23.36
N ALA A 72 -14.15 -1.99 -22.77
CA ALA A 72 -13.52 -0.71 -23.09
C ALA A 72 -12.31 -0.49 -22.17
N VAL A 73 -11.13 -0.35 -22.75
CA VAL A 73 -9.88 -0.13 -21.99
C VAL A 73 -9.31 1.25 -22.30
N ARG A 74 -9.31 2.14 -21.30
CA ARG A 74 -8.61 3.42 -21.39
C ARG A 74 -7.23 3.27 -20.78
N THR A 75 -6.20 3.69 -21.51
CA THR A 75 -4.82 3.67 -21.06
C THR A 75 -4.39 5.06 -20.59
N ILE A 76 -3.84 5.13 -19.37
CA ILE A 76 -3.24 6.32 -18.80
C ILE A 76 -1.74 6.08 -18.71
N GLY A 77 -0.93 6.94 -19.33
CA GLY A 77 0.52 6.97 -19.13
C GLY A 77 0.85 7.64 -17.79
N ALA A 78 1.67 6.97 -16.98
CA ALA A 78 2.14 7.50 -15.70
C ALA A 78 3.67 7.45 -15.62
N ALA A 79 4.24 6.61 -14.77
CA ALA A 79 5.68 6.38 -14.65
C ALA A 79 5.95 4.87 -14.55
N ARG A 80 7.10 4.41 -15.02
CA ARG A 80 7.48 2.99 -14.96
C ARG A 80 7.61 2.51 -13.52
N PHE A 81 7.51 1.20 -13.37
CA PHE A 81 7.60 0.48 -12.09
C PHE A 81 6.44 0.77 -11.15
N LEU A 82 5.24 0.92 -11.72
CA LEU A 82 4.00 0.95 -10.96
C LEU A 82 3.88 -0.27 -10.07
N HIS A 83 3.40 -0.08 -8.85
CA HIS A 83 3.26 -1.12 -7.86
C HIS A 83 1.87 -1.04 -7.21
N ASP A 84 1.81 -0.96 -5.91
CA ASP A 84 0.61 -0.86 -5.12
C ASP A 84 0.14 0.59 -4.92
N GLY A 85 -1.03 0.75 -4.34
CA GLY A 85 -1.62 2.04 -4.06
C GLY A 85 -2.99 1.92 -3.39
N GLY A 86 -3.57 3.07 -3.09
CA GLY A 86 -4.87 3.16 -2.43
C GLY A 86 -5.63 4.43 -2.75
N TRP A 87 -6.84 4.46 -2.25
CA TRP A 87 -7.75 5.58 -2.45
C TRP A 87 -7.49 6.70 -1.45
N ASP A 88 -7.65 7.94 -1.91
CA ASP A 88 -7.80 9.07 -1.02
C ASP A 88 -9.11 8.98 -0.19
N SER A 89 -9.28 9.87 0.77
CA SER A 89 -10.45 9.87 1.65
C SER A 89 -11.78 10.08 0.93
N THR A 90 -11.76 10.72 -0.26
CA THR A 90 -12.96 10.94 -1.09
C THR A 90 -13.33 9.74 -1.95
N LYS A 91 -12.44 8.75 -2.09
CA LYS A 91 -12.57 7.60 -2.99
C LYS A 91 -12.71 7.98 -4.47
N ARG A 92 -12.27 9.18 -4.82
CA ARG A 92 -12.20 9.66 -6.21
C ARG A 92 -10.80 9.47 -6.80
N TYR A 93 -9.77 9.73 -6.00
CA TYR A 93 -8.40 9.71 -6.44
C TYR A 93 -7.68 8.43 -5.99
N PHE A 94 -7.12 7.72 -6.94
CA PHE A 94 -6.28 6.56 -6.69
C PHE A 94 -4.81 6.98 -6.76
N LEU A 95 -4.10 6.84 -5.63
CA LEU A 95 -2.68 7.16 -5.52
C LEU A 95 -1.88 5.87 -5.56
N THR A 96 -0.93 5.76 -6.49
CA THR A 96 -0.14 4.54 -6.69
C THR A 96 1.35 4.84 -6.83
N ALA A 97 2.16 4.00 -6.21
CA ALA A 97 3.61 4.11 -6.27
C ALA A 97 4.16 3.62 -7.60
N ALA A 98 4.97 4.45 -8.26
CA ALA A 98 5.92 4.05 -9.28
C ALA A 98 7.29 3.91 -8.58
N ASN A 99 7.49 2.79 -7.88
CA ASN A 99 8.44 2.70 -6.78
C ASN A 99 9.90 2.89 -7.21
N LYS A 100 10.36 2.30 -8.32
CA LYS A 100 11.74 2.52 -8.83
C LYS A 100 11.90 3.84 -9.60
N SER A 101 10.82 4.58 -9.81
CA SER A 101 10.84 5.93 -10.38
C SER A 101 10.72 7.01 -9.30
N ASP A 102 10.65 6.63 -8.02
CA ASP A 102 10.54 7.53 -6.86
C ASP A 102 9.37 8.53 -6.99
N LYS A 103 8.22 8.02 -7.50
CA LYS A 103 7.03 8.84 -7.77
C LYS A 103 5.76 8.21 -7.21
N ILE A 104 4.80 9.06 -6.94
CA ILE A 104 3.39 8.68 -6.74
C ILE A 104 2.59 9.24 -7.92
N ALA A 105 1.87 8.37 -8.62
CA ALA A 105 0.91 8.77 -9.64
C ALA A 105 -0.48 8.91 -8.99
N VAL A 106 -1.18 9.99 -9.32
CA VAL A 106 -2.55 10.27 -8.88
C VAL A 106 -3.48 10.16 -10.08
N VAL A 107 -4.45 9.27 -9.99
CA VAL A 107 -5.47 9.06 -11.03
C VAL A 107 -6.80 9.59 -10.54
N ASP A 108 -7.38 10.53 -11.26
CA ASP A 108 -8.78 10.92 -11.09
C ASP A 108 -9.66 9.86 -11.75
N SER A 109 -10.26 8.99 -10.95
CA SER A 109 -11.08 7.90 -11.45
C SER A 109 -12.41 8.36 -12.00
N LYS A 110 -12.90 9.54 -11.60
CA LYS A 110 -14.13 10.16 -12.13
C LYS A 110 -13.91 10.69 -13.55
N GLU A 111 -12.83 11.46 -13.74
CA GLU A 111 -12.49 12.04 -15.06
C GLU A 111 -11.68 11.05 -15.92
N ARG A 112 -11.28 9.90 -15.36
CA ARG A 112 -10.50 8.86 -16.03
C ARG A 112 -9.21 9.39 -16.66
N LYS A 113 -8.41 10.14 -15.89
CA LYS A 113 -7.17 10.78 -16.33
C LYS A 113 -6.09 10.75 -15.26
N LEU A 114 -4.83 10.96 -15.67
CA LEU A 114 -3.76 11.30 -14.76
C LEU A 114 -4.00 12.72 -14.21
N GLU A 115 -4.03 12.85 -12.90
CA GLU A 115 -4.18 14.14 -12.22
C GLU A 115 -2.82 14.74 -11.86
N ALA A 116 -1.90 13.93 -11.32
CA ALA A 116 -0.58 14.38 -10.93
C ALA A 116 0.45 13.24 -10.96
N LEU A 117 1.73 13.62 -11.13
CA LEU A 117 2.91 12.82 -10.80
C LEU A 117 3.70 13.57 -9.75
N ILE A 118 3.93 12.96 -8.60
CA ILE A 118 4.54 13.59 -7.42
C ILE A 118 5.87 12.92 -7.16
N ASP A 119 6.96 13.69 -7.12
CA ASP A 119 8.26 13.22 -6.69
C ASP A 119 8.25 12.98 -5.18
N VAL A 120 8.72 11.80 -4.78
CA VAL A 120 8.77 11.38 -3.38
C VAL A 120 10.12 10.79 -3.04
N THR A 121 10.27 10.32 -1.82
CA THR A 121 11.50 9.70 -1.37
C THR A 121 11.70 8.30 -1.96
N LYS A 122 12.92 7.79 -1.84
CA LYS A 122 13.41 6.58 -2.52
C LYS A 122 12.56 5.34 -2.27
N ILE A 123 12.05 4.77 -3.33
CA ILE A 123 11.29 3.52 -3.42
C ILE A 123 10.03 3.57 -2.53
N PRO A 124 9.06 4.45 -2.83
CA PRO A 124 7.80 4.49 -2.08
C PRO A 124 7.08 3.14 -2.15
N HIS A 125 6.51 2.72 -1.03
CA HIS A 125 5.75 1.47 -0.94
C HIS A 125 4.60 1.65 0.05
N PRO A 126 3.43 2.11 -0.40
CA PRO A 126 2.31 2.46 0.48
C PRO A 126 1.52 1.25 1.01
N GLY A 127 1.58 0.10 0.36
CA GLY A 127 0.52 -0.88 0.48
C GLY A 127 -0.78 -0.30 -0.08
N ARG A 128 -1.69 0.09 0.80
CA ARG A 128 -2.90 0.86 0.46
C ARG A 128 -2.80 2.34 0.82
N GLY A 129 -1.69 2.75 1.46
CA GLY A 129 -1.57 4.05 2.07
C GLY A 129 -2.49 4.25 3.26
N ALA A 130 -2.44 5.42 3.86
CA ALA A 130 -3.29 5.80 4.98
C ALA A 130 -3.86 7.21 4.77
N ASN A 131 -5.14 7.40 5.09
CA ASN A 131 -5.79 8.72 5.03
C ASN A 131 -5.84 9.32 6.42
N ILE A 132 -5.33 10.53 6.58
CA ILE A 132 -5.27 11.29 7.83
C ILE A 132 -5.81 12.69 7.55
N ASN A 133 -6.44 13.28 8.55
CA ASN A 133 -6.69 14.72 8.56
C ASN A 133 -5.55 15.37 9.36
N ASP A 134 -4.50 15.83 8.65
CA ASP A 134 -3.34 16.45 9.27
C ASP A 134 -3.72 17.76 9.94
N PRO A 135 -3.28 18.05 11.20
CA PRO A 135 -3.67 19.25 11.93
C PRO A 135 -3.33 20.58 11.23
N LYS A 136 -2.30 20.57 10.39
CA LYS A 136 -1.81 21.76 9.67
C LYS A 136 -2.22 21.80 8.20
N TYR A 137 -2.25 20.66 7.53
CA TYR A 137 -2.38 20.57 6.07
C TYR A 137 -3.72 20.00 5.61
N GLY A 138 -4.62 19.63 6.56
CA GLY A 138 -5.92 19.04 6.25
C GLY A 138 -5.81 17.62 5.73
N PRO A 139 -6.70 17.19 4.81
CA PRO A 139 -6.68 15.82 4.29
C PRO A 139 -5.37 15.48 3.58
N VAL A 140 -4.74 14.39 4.01
CA VAL A 140 -3.51 13.86 3.41
C VAL A 140 -3.62 12.36 3.20
N TRP A 141 -2.89 11.86 2.21
CA TRP A 141 -2.62 10.45 2.00
C TRP A 141 -1.14 10.16 2.31
N VAL A 142 -0.87 9.06 3.00
CA VAL A 142 0.45 8.74 3.55
C VAL A 142 1.00 7.49 2.89
N THR A 143 2.29 7.53 2.55
CA THR A 143 3.07 6.38 2.10
C THR A 143 4.35 6.23 2.90
N SER A 144 4.81 5.00 3.10
CA SER A 144 6.15 4.68 3.56
C SER A 144 7.09 4.39 2.39
N ALA A 145 8.31 3.97 2.67
CA ALA A 145 9.32 3.67 1.67
C ALA A 145 10.10 2.37 1.99
N LEU A 146 10.50 1.66 0.93
CA LEU A 146 11.45 0.56 1.00
C LEU A 146 12.89 1.05 1.09
N GLY A 147 13.19 2.13 0.36
CA GLY A 147 14.56 2.57 0.13
C GLY A 147 15.15 3.46 1.22
N ASN A 148 14.34 3.98 2.11
CA ASN A 148 14.76 4.79 3.25
C ASN A 148 13.71 4.80 4.37
N GLU A 149 13.99 5.53 5.46
CA GLU A 149 13.14 5.61 6.64
C GLU A 149 11.96 6.59 6.53
N ASN A 150 11.76 7.27 5.40
CA ASN A 150 10.77 8.33 5.30
C ASN A 150 9.33 7.82 5.23
N VAL A 151 8.47 8.48 5.99
CA VAL A 151 7.01 8.40 5.93
C VAL A 151 6.52 9.71 5.34
N THR A 152 5.97 9.65 4.11
CA THR A 152 5.65 10.83 3.28
C THR A 152 4.17 11.10 3.28
N PHE A 153 3.79 12.34 3.57
CA PHE A 153 2.42 12.84 3.59
C PHE A 153 2.17 13.71 2.37
N ILE A 154 1.14 13.38 1.61
CA ILE A 154 0.75 14.06 0.37
C ILE A 154 -0.62 14.69 0.59
N GLY A 155 -0.74 16.00 0.37
CA GLY A 155 -2.01 16.71 0.44
C GLY A 155 -3.00 16.22 -0.62
N THR A 156 -4.28 16.04 -0.23
CA THR A 156 -5.33 15.51 -1.13
C THR A 156 -6.55 16.41 -1.27
N ASP A 157 -6.60 17.53 -0.55
CA ASP A 157 -7.74 18.48 -0.60
C ASP A 157 -7.66 19.41 -1.81
N ASN A 158 -8.05 18.94 -2.99
CA ASN A 158 -7.93 19.72 -4.22
C ASN A 158 -9.11 20.69 -4.49
N VAL A 159 -10.15 20.66 -3.68
CA VAL A 159 -11.35 21.52 -3.85
C VAL A 159 -11.75 22.30 -2.59
N GLY A 160 -11.15 21.98 -1.44
CA GLY A 160 -11.47 22.59 -0.15
C GLY A 160 -10.54 23.75 0.24
N ASN A 161 -10.41 23.93 1.54
CA ASN A 161 -9.65 25.05 2.12
C ASN A 161 -8.13 24.87 2.07
N ASN A 162 -7.64 23.67 1.78
CA ASN A 162 -6.21 23.33 1.75
C ASN A 162 -5.73 23.00 0.32
N LYS A 163 -6.42 23.48 -0.69
CA LYS A 163 -6.14 23.19 -2.11
C LYS A 163 -4.74 23.58 -2.57
N GLU A 164 -4.08 24.51 -1.91
CA GLU A 164 -2.70 24.90 -2.18
C GLU A 164 -1.70 23.79 -1.83
N HIS A 165 -2.11 22.80 -1.00
CA HIS A 165 -1.34 21.63 -0.61
C HIS A 165 -1.64 20.39 -1.46
N ALA A 166 -2.67 20.44 -2.31
CA ALA A 166 -3.09 19.31 -3.12
C ALA A 166 -1.97 18.82 -4.03
N TRP A 167 -1.79 17.51 -4.04
CA TRP A 167 -0.81 16.80 -4.86
C TRP A 167 0.63 17.24 -4.63
N LYS A 168 0.94 17.66 -3.40
CA LYS A 168 2.29 18.03 -2.95
C LYS A 168 2.67 17.23 -1.71
N VAL A 169 3.96 16.91 -1.58
CA VAL A 169 4.52 16.43 -0.32
C VAL A 169 4.46 17.58 0.69
N VAL A 170 3.70 17.38 1.76
CA VAL A 170 3.54 18.38 2.83
C VAL A 170 4.36 18.04 4.06
N ARG A 171 4.69 16.74 4.27
CA ARG A 171 5.61 16.25 5.30
C ARG A 171 6.42 15.07 4.80
N ALA A 172 7.64 14.94 5.31
CA ALA A 172 8.46 13.74 5.21
C ALA A 172 9.05 13.48 6.61
N LEU A 173 8.42 12.60 7.36
CA LEU A 173 8.84 12.26 8.72
C LEU A 173 9.80 11.07 8.67
N LYS A 174 10.77 11.04 9.59
CA LYS A 174 11.62 9.88 9.77
C LYS A 174 10.92 8.83 10.62
N GLY A 175 10.79 7.61 10.08
CA GLY A 175 10.39 6.42 10.81
C GLY A 175 11.58 5.66 11.36
N GLN A 176 11.35 4.43 11.81
CA GLN A 176 12.39 3.62 12.44
C GLN A 176 13.42 3.03 11.45
N GLY A 177 13.16 3.06 10.15
CA GLY A 177 14.08 2.55 9.13
C GLY A 177 13.39 2.31 7.79
N GLY A 178 14.18 1.98 6.77
CA GLY A 178 13.68 1.52 5.47
C GLY A 178 13.13 0.09 5.54
N GLY A 179 12.62 -0.40 4.40
CA GLY A 179 12.07 -1.75 4.32
C GLY A 179 10.60 -1.86 4.72
N SER A 180 9.87 -0.73 4.76
CA SER A 180 8.44 -0.72 5.03
C SER A 180 7.63 -1.22 3.83
N LEU A 181 6.59 -1.99 4.11
CA LEU A 181 5.62 -2.46 3.12
C LEU A 181 4.25 -1.80 3.30
N PHE A 182 3.86 -1.48 4.54
CA PHE A 182 2.51 -1.00 4.82
C PHE A 182 2.50 0.13 5.84
N VAL A 183 1.63 1.09 5.58
CA VAL A 183 1.16 2.07 6.56
C VAL A 183 -0.32 1.89 6.78
N LYS A 184 -0.80 2.11 8.00
CA LYS A 184 -2.22 1.94 8.30
C LYS A 184 -2.69 2.90 9.39
N THR A 185 -3.89 3.42 9.20
CA THR A 185 -4.68 4.11 10.22
C THR A 185 -6.15 3.69 10.12
N HIS A 186 -6.97 4.16 11.02
CA HIS A 186 -8.42 3.96 11.01
C HIS A 186 -9.12 5.28 11.31
N PRO A 187 -10.30 5.58 10.72
CA PRO A 187 -11.01 6.85 10.97
C PRO A 187 -11.35 7.17 12.43
N LYS A 188 -11.37 6.15 13.29
CA LYS A 188 -11.64 6.28 14.74
C LYS A 188 -10.37 6.20 15.60
N SER A 189 -9.19 6.13 14.98
CA SER A 189 -7.90 6.00 15.66
C SER A 189 -7.08 7.27 15.54
N ASN A 190 -6.25 7.53 16.56
CA ASN A 190 -5.22 8.56 16.53
C ASN A 190 -3.83 7.99 16.16
N ASN A 191 -3.77 6.74 15.74
CA ASN A 191 -2.51 6.05 15.44
C ASN A 191 -2.30 5.88 13.94
N LEU A 192 -1.08 6.16 13.50
CA LEU A 192 -0.54 5.77 12.21
C LEU A 192 0.54 4.70 12.46
N TRP A 193 0.26 3.48 12.03
CA TRP A 193 1.16 2.33 12.15
C TRP A 193 2.01 2.20 10.90
N VAL A 194 3.30 1.93 11.08
CA VAL A 194 4.28 1.76 10.00
C VAL A 194 5.13 0.53 10.29
N ASP A 195 5.01 -0.49 9.47
CA ASP A 195 5.85 -1.68 9.54
C ASP A 195 7.20 -1.49 8.84
N THR A 196 8.16 -2.36 9.10
CA THR A 196 9.47 -2.37 8.45
C THR A 196 10.01 -3.80 8.28
N PRO A 197 9.20 -4.75 7.74
CA PRO A 197 9.55 -6.17 7.73
C PRO A 197 10.78 -6.50 6.88
N LEU A 198 11.14 -5.66 5.92
CA LEU A 198 12.29 -5.89 5.04
C LEU A 198 13.56 -5.15 5.49
N ASN A 199 13.55 -4.57 6.69
CA ASN A 199 14.76 -3.98 7.25
C ASN A 199 15.77 -5.07 7.60
N PRO A 200 17.07 -4.90 7.28
CA PRO A 200 18.10 -5.89 7.63
C PRO A 200 18.41 -5.97 9.13
N ASP A 201 18.14 -4.90 9.88
CA ASP A 201 18.24 -4.93 11.35
C ASP A 201 17.02 -5.66 11.94
N THR A 202 17.29 -6.77 12.62
CA THR A 202 16.24 -7.60 13.24
C THR A 202 15.46 -6.86 14.32
N LYS A 203 16.07 -5.91 15.04
CA LYS A 203 15.35 -5.08 16.02
C LYS A 203 14.28 -4.24 15.37
N ILE A 204 14.56 -3.75 14.16
CA ILE A 204 13.64 -2.95 13.36
C ILE A 204 12.58 -3.85 12.68
N SER A 205 12.99 -4.93 12.01
CA SER A 205 12.04 -5.80 11.30
C SER A 205 11.09 -6.59 12.23
N GLN A 206 11.44 -6.72 13.51
CA GLN A 206 10.66 -7.42 14.54
C GLN A 206 9.74 -6.50 15.37
N SER A 207 9.70 -5.23 15.04
CA SER A 207 8.91 -4.21 15.72
C SER A 207 8.07 -3.40 14.74
N VAL A 208 7.21 -2.54 15.27
CA VAL A 208 6.40 -1.61 14.49
C VAL A 208 6.50 -0.21 15.08
N ALA A 209 6.58 0.81 14.21
CA ALA A 209 6.49 2.21 14.62
C ALA A 209 5.03 2.67 14.66
N VAL A 210 4.70 3.52 15.63
CA VAL A 210 3.38 4.13 15.73
C VAL A 210 3.50 5.63 16.03
N PHE A 211 2.94 6.45 15.13
CA PHE A 211 2.88 7.91 15.26
C PHE A 211 1.51 8.33 15.81
N ASP A 212 1.47 9.45 16.53
CA ASP A 212 0.23 10.14 16.84
C ASP A 212 -0.17 11.02 15.63
N VAL A 213 -1.34 10.79 15.06
CA VAL A 213 -1.81 11.59 13.90
C VAL A 213 -2.14 13.04 14.26
N ASN A 214 -2.36 13.34 15.54
CA ASN A 214 -2.63 14.70 16.03
C ASN A 214 -1.33 15.51 16.27
N ASP A 215 -0.19 14.83 16.42
CA ASP A 215 1.12 15.46 16.58
C ASP A 215 2.21 14.59 15.90
N PRO A 216 2.18 14.46 14.59
CA PRO A 216 3.06 13.52 13.88
C PRO A 216 4.55 13.96 13.94
N GLU A 217 4.84 15.22 14.23
CA GLU A 217 6.20 15.74 14.36
C GLU A 217 6.87 15.38 15.71
N LYS A 218 6.09 14.96 16.70
CA LYS A 218 6.61 14.48 17.99
C LYS A 218 7.51 13.24 17.87
N GLY A 219 7.38 12.50 16.75
CA GLY A 219 8.07 11.23 16.51
C GLY A 219 7.13 10.04 16.72
N PHE A 220 7.71 8.88 17.01
CA PHE A 220 6.97 7.63 17.10
C PHE A 220 7.41 6.80 18.31
N ASP A 221 6.50 5.96 18.80
CA ASP A 221 6.81 4.87 19.71
C ASP A 221 7.12 3.59 18.93
N VAL A 222 7.93 2.70 19.51
CA VAL A 222 8.25 1.39 18.92
C VAL A 222 7.67 0.29 19.79
N LEU A 223 6.92 -0.63 19.17
CA LEU A 223 6.33 -1.76 19.87
C LEU A 223 6.98 -3.08 19.44
N PRO A 224 7.42 -3.94 20.38
CA PRO A 224 8.16 -5.17 20.11
C PRO A 224 7.20 -6.33 19.78
N ILE A 225 6.48 -6.23 18.69
CA ILE A 225 5.38 -7.15 18.32
C ILE A 225 5.84 -8.60 18.19
N ALA A 226 7.04 -8.84 17.63
CA ALA A 226 7.56 -10.20 17.47
C ALA A 226 7.92 -10.84 18.84
N GLU A 227 8.40 -10.05 19.79
CA GLU A 227 8.63 -10.51 21.16
C GLU A 227 7.31 -10.92 21.83
N TRP A 228 6.26 -10.11 21.64
CA TRP A 228 4.93 -10.41 22.18
C TRP A 228 4.32 -11.69 21.59
N ALA A 229 4.69 -12.06 20.38
CA ALA A 229 4.21 -13.30 19.76
C ALA A 229 4.67 -14.55 20.52
N GLY A 230 5.82 -14.52 21.18
CA GLY A 230 6.35 -15.63 21.96
C GLY A 230 6.51 -16.93 21.13
N ILE A 231 6.90 -16.80 19.85
CA ILE A 231 7.15 -17.92 18.94
C ILE A 231 8.64 -18.11 18.79
N GLY A 232 9.07 -19.37 18.65
CA GLY A 232 10.42 -19.92 18.50
C GLY A 232 11.60 -18.96 18.31
N GLU A 233 12.79 -19.47 18.29
CA GLU A 233 14.00 -18.67 18.04
C GLU A 233 14.17 -18.26 16.58
N GLY A 234 15.18 -17.46 16.28
CA GLY A 234 15.52 -17.00 14.93
C GLY A 234 14.83 -15.69 14.51
N PRO A 235 15.18 -15.15 13.34
CA PRO A 235 14.68 -13.86 12.88
C PRO A 235 13.17 -13.91 12.59
N LYS A 236 12.48 -12.84 12.96
CA LYS A 236 11.06 -12.64 12.71
C LYS A 236 10.86 -11.38 11.87
N ARG A 237 9.66 -11.26 11.29
CA ARG A 237 9.21 -10.06 10.58
C ARG A 237 7.79 -9.72 11.00
N VAL A 238 7.58 -8.49 11.40
CA VAL A 238 6.27 -7.94 11.73
C VAL A 238 5.71 -7.26 10.49
N VAL A 239 4.57 -7.72 10.01
CA VAL A 239 4.05 -7.32 8.70
C VAL A 239 2.60 -6.90 8.79
N GLN A 240 2.27 -5.85 8.06
CA GLN A 240 0.92 -5.43 7.70
C GLN A 240 0.02 -5.20 8.91
N PRO A 241 0.03 -3.99 9.47
CA PRO A 241 -1.00 -3.57 10.43
C PRO A 241 -2.37 -3.60 9.74
N GLU A 242 -3.36 -4.26 10.35
CA GLU A 242 -4.73 -4.30 9.85
C GLU A 242 -5.72 -4.10 11.01
N TYR A 243 -6.73 -3.27 10.81
CA TYR A 243 -7.73 -2.97 11.82
C TYR A 243 -8.93 -3.90 11.78
N ASN A 244 -9.52 -4.15 12.95
CA ASN A 244 -10.87 -4.64 12.99
C ASN A 244 -11.86 -3.53 12.55
N LYS A 245 -13.11 -3.90 12.25
CA LYS A 245 -14.14 -2.98 11.73
C LYS A 245 -14.39 -1.77 12.64
N ASP A 246 -14.24 -1.94 13.93
CA ASP A 246 -14.55 -0.89 14.91
C ASP A 246 -13.37 0.05 15.20
N GLY A 247 -12.17 -0.28 14.72
CA GLY A 247 -10.95 0.49 14.93
C GLY A 247 -10.39 0.39 16.34
N THR A 248 -10.75 -0.65 17.08
CA THR A 248 -10.33 -0.87 18.47
C THR A 248 -9.15 -1.82 18.60
N GLU A 249 -8.87 -2.58 17.57
CA GLU A 249 -7.78 -3.56 17.51
C GLU A 249 -6.97 -3.40 16.25
N VAL A 250 -5.66 -3.59 16.39
CA VAL A 250 -4.72 -3.68 15.26
C VAL A 250 -4.09 -5.06 15.29
N TRP A 251 -4.10 -5.73 14.16
CA TRP A 251 -3.64 -7.09 13.95
C TRP A 251 -2.37 -7.07 13.13
N PHE A 252 -1.36 -7.82 13.55
CA PHE A 252 -0.07 -7.95 12.87
C PHE A 252 0.22 -9.41 12.58
N SER A 253 0.71 -9.70 11.36
CA SER A 253 1.29 -10.99 11.05
C SER A 253 2.75 -11.01 11.52
N VAL A 254 3.12 -12.00 12.29
CA VAL A 254 4.50 -12.27 12.67
C VAL A 254 5.00 -13.47 11.90
N TRP A 255 5.81 -13.21 10.89
CA TRP A 255 6.43 -14.24 10.05
C TRP A 255 7.73 -14.73 10.69
N SER A 256 7.99 -16.01 10.55
CA SER A 256 9.25 -16.66 10.92
C SER A 256 9.90 -17.37 9.73
N GLY A 257 10.93 -18.17 9.94
CA GLY A 257 11.55 -18.99 8.90
C GLY A 257 10.58 -20.02 8.30
N LYS A 258 10.99 -20.61 7.19
CA LYS A 258 10.25 -21.73 6.58
C LYS A 258 10.15 -22.89 7.60
N GLU A 259 8.95 -23.47 7.72
CA GLU A 259 8.64 -24.57 8.66
C GLU A 259 8.64 -24.16 10.15
N GLU A 260 8.89 -22.88 10.44
CA GLU A 260 8.82 -22.33 11.79
C GLU A 260 7.40 -21.79 12.11
N GLU A 261 7.08 -21.72 13.39
CA GLU A 261 5.80 -21.20 13.87
C GLU A 261 5.62 -19.72 13.50
N SER A 262 4.46 -19.37 12.92
CA SER A 262 4.01 -18.00 12.69
C SER A 262 2.84 -17.67 13.61
N ALA A 263 2.58 -16.39 13.85
CA ALA A 263 1.51 -15.95 14.73
C ALA A 263 0.81 -14.69 14.18
N LEU A 264 -0.40 -14.46 14.70
CA LEU A 264 -1.05 -13.15 14.61
C LEU A 264 -1.02 -12.52 16.01
N VAL A 265 -0.59 -11.27 16.08
CA VAL A 265 -0.58 -10.47 17.31
C VAL A 265 -1.64 -9.41 17.22
N VAL A 266 -2.51 -9.36 18.22
CA VAL A 266 -3.60 -8.39 18.34
C VAL A 266 -3.26 -7.39 19.42
N VAL A 267 -3.27 -6.12 19.05
CA VAL A 267 -2.94 -4.98 19.90
C VAL A 267 -4.20 -4.14 20.12
N ASP A 268 -4.44 -3.72 21.34
CA ASP A 268 -5.44 -2.70 21.66
C ASP A 268 -4.97 -1.34 21.12
N ASP A 269 -5.72 -0.76 20.20
CA ASP A 269 -5.31 0.46 19.48
C ASP A 269 -5.12 1.65 20.43
N LYS A 270 -6.03 1.82 21.38
CA LYS A 270 -6.02 2.98 22.29
C LYS A 270 -4.87 2.94 23.28
N THR A 271 -4.61 1.76 23.87
CA THR A 271 -3.58 1.60 24.91
C THR A 271 -2.23 1.18 24.36
N ARG A 272 -2.18 0.75 23.09
CA ARG A 272 -1.00 0.20 22.42
C ARG A 272 -0.40 -1.01 23.16
N LYS A 273 -1.24 -1.79 23.86
CA LYS A 273 -0.84 -2.98 24.64
C LYS A 273 -1.25 -4.25 23.93
N LEU A 274 -0.48 -5.31 24.17
CA LEU A 274 -0.83 -6.65 23.74
C LEU A 274 -2.22 -7.05 24.27
N LYS A 275 -3.07 -7.55 23.41
CA LYS A 275 -4.41 -8.07 23.73
C LYS A 275 -4.48 -9.59 23.58
N HIS A 276 -4.07 -10.11 22.43
CA HIS A 276 -4.08 -11.53 22.13
C HIS A 276 -2.91 -11.94 21.23
N VAL A 277 -2.52 -13.20 21.35
CA VAL A 277 -1.64 -13.89 20.39
C VAL A 277 -2.38 -15.12 19.88
N ILE A 278 -2.51 -15.21 18.57
CA ILE A 278 -3.17 -16.35 17.91
C ILE A 278 -2.08 -17.19 17.25
N LYS A 279 -1.99 -18.43 17.67
CA LYS A 279 -1.09 -19.45 17.12
C LYS A 279 -1.94 -20.60 16.57
N ASP A 280 -1.67 -20.99 15.34
CA ASP A 280 -2.37 -22.11 14.69
C ASP A 280 -1.43 -22.71 13.66
N PRO A 281 -1.32 -24.05 13.55
CA PRO A 281 -0.49 -24.72 12.56
C PRO A 281 -0.82 -24.36 11.10
N ARG A 282 -2.01 -23.78 10.86
CA ARG A 282 -2.43 -23.29 9.54
C ARG A 282 -1.87 -21.91 9.20
N LEU A 283 -1.32 -21.19 10.20
CA LEU A 283 -0.64 -19.91 9.99
C LEU A 283 0.76 -20.18 9.48
N ILE A 284 0.96 -19.98 8.18
CA ILE A 284 2.21 -20.27 7.49
C ILE A 284 2.82 -18.98 6.98
N THR A 285 4.10 -18.78 7.24
CA THR A 285 4.86 -17.69 6.61
C THR A 285 4.82 -17.84 5.10
N PRO A 286 4.46 -16.81 4.32
CA PRO A 286 4.48 -16.86 2.87
C PRO A 286 5.88 -17.19 2.35
N THR A 287 6.00 -18.26 1.55
CA THR A 287 7.27 -18.69 0.96
C THR A 287 7.90 -17.60 0.08
N GLY A 288 9.22 -17.52 0.05
CA GLY A 288 9.98 -16.55 -0.73
C GLY A 288 10.07 -15.15 -0.09
N LYS A 289 9.48 -14.93 1.08
CA LYS A 289 9.57 -13.66 1.81
C LYS A 289 10.66 -13.64 2.88
N PHE A 290 11.19 -14.79 3.20
CA PHE A 290 12.18 -14.98 4.28
C PHE A 290 13.52 -15.58 3.82
N ASN A 291 13.71 -15.72 2.52
CA ASN A 291 14.99 -16.19 1.96
C ASN A 291 15.93 -15.03 1.69
#